data_82ba5d5bd88219fefc05a6b200b4b927
#
_entry.id   82ba5d5bd88219fefc05a6b200b4b927
#
_cell.length_a   1.000
_cell.length_b   1.000
_cell.length_c   1.000
_cell.angle_alpha   90.00
_cell.angle_beta   90.00
_cell.angle_gamma   90.00
#
_symmetry.space_group_name_H-M   'P 1'
#
loop_
_entity.id
_entity.type
_entity.pdbx_description
1 polymer ?
#
loop_
_entity_poly.entity_id
_entity_poly.type
_entity_poly.pdbx_seq_one_letter_code
_entity_poly.pdbx_strand_id
1 'polypeptide(L)'
;MRASYYAMTADPKSFVKQTWITQVPFAILLAIVLYFLLPNKSLHDWGEMNPMASFILQTIIYAATLVMAVVSFWHLMPRKQLSANKGEKRKKGQWVLRILRHLGGFLMTGFLGIMIVGIATFIAALPSIILIIAQLYSQLGALEGDPLGVPGYFTPLLFVVFIITFLLILYALSWLGISLAYQYGSYQMIDEEKKKQKENEQMGLQQ
;
A
#
# COMPACT_ATOMS: atom_id res chain seq x y z
N MET A 1 -0.98 17.65 -4.11
CA MET A 1 0.32 16.98 -4.18
C MET A 1 1.43 17.68 -3.38
N ARG A 2 1.67 19.01 -3.49
CA ARG A 2 2.70 19.69 -2.68
C ARG A 2 2.51 19.50 -1.17
N ALA A 3 1.31 19.66 -0.63
CA ALA A 3 1.04 19.53 0.80
C ALA A 3 1.28 18.11 1.35
N SER A 4 0.97 17.07 0.59
CA SER A 4 1.25 15.67 0.96
C SER A 4 2.74 15.36 0.93
N TYR A 5 3.46 15.93 -0.02
CA TYR A 5 4.91 15.84 -0.08
C TYR A 5 5.54 16.49 1.14
N TYR A 6 5.13 17.72 1.50
CA TYR A 6 5.63 18.41 2.69
C TYR A 6 5.33 17.68 3.99
N ALA A 7 4.14 17.08 4.13
CA ALA A 7 3.80 16.31 5.33
C ALA A 7 4.69 15.08 5.53
N MET A 8 5.11 14.45 4.44
CA MET A 8 5.97 13.27 4.47
C MET A 8 7.47 13.63 4.55
N THR A 9 7.86 14.76 3.95
CA THR A 9 9.27 15.22 3.90
C THR A 9 9.65 16.11 5.07
N ALA A 10 8.69 16.80 5.71
CA ALA A 10 8.98 17.68 6.86
C ALA A 10 9.51 16.89 8.06
N ASP A 11 9.01 15.67 8.29
CA ASP A 11 9.54 14.78 9.32
C ASP A 11 9.42 13.30 8.90
N PRO A 12 10.27 12.84 7.95
CA PRO A 12 10.22 11.47 7.44
C PRO A 12 10.58 10.45 8.53
N LYS A 13 11.41 10.84 9.52
CA LYS A 13 11.81 9.95 10.60
C LYS A 13 10.62 9.61 11.52
N SER A 14 9.80 10.59 11.87
CA SER A 14 8.62 10.34 12.71
C SER A 14 7.57 9.53 11.96
N PHE A 15 7.37 9.77 10.66
CA PHE A 15 6.46 9.00 9.84
C PHE A 15 6.89 7.52 9.75
N VAL A 16 8.16 7.26 9.42
CA VAL A 16 8.71 5.90 9.39
C VAL A 16 8.60 5.26 10.76
N LYS A 17 9.01 5.96 11.84
CA LYS A 17 8.93 5.45 13.22
C LYS A 17 7.51 5.08 13.64
N GLN A 18 6.49 5.78 13.14
CA GLN A 18 5.10 5.51 13.48
C GLN A 18 4.51 4.34 12.67
N THR A 19 4.98 4.13 11.45
CA THR A 19 4.41 3.16 10.51
C THR A 19 5.19 1.86 10.41
N TRP A 20 6.49 1.82 10.78
CA TRP A 20 7.33 0.65 10.60
C TRP A 20 6.82 -0.60 11.33
N ILE A 21 6.21 -0.42 12.53
CA ILE A 21 5.66 -1.52 13.34
C ILE A 21 4.59 -2.31 12.56
N THR A 22 3.86 -1.67 11.65
CA THR A 22 2.83 -2.32 10.84
C THR A 22 3.33 -2.68 9.44
N GLN A 23 4.19 -1.86 8.86
CA GLN A 23 4.66 -2.05 7.48
C GLN A 23 5.69 -3.19 7.37
N VAL A 24 6.61 -3.32 8.34
CA VAL A 24 7.63 -4.37 8.29
C VAL A 24 7.02 -5.77 8.42
N PRO A 25 6.18 -6.09 9.42
CA PRO A 25 5.52 -7.40 9.48
C PRO A 25 4.67 -7.69 8.25
N PHE A 26 4.00 -6.68 7.71
CA PHE A 26 3.20 -6.85 6.50
C PHE A 26 4.06 -7.15 5.26
N ALA A 27 5.19 -6.47 5.09
CA ALA A 27 6.13 -6.77 4.02
C ALA A 27 6.73 -8.18 4.14
N ILE A 28 7.04 -8.63 5.35
CA ILE A 28 7.51 -9.99 5.62
C ILE A 28 6.45 -11.02 5.22
N LEU A 29 5.20 -10.81 5.62
CA LEU A 29 4.10 -11.71 5.25
C LEU A 29 3.89 -11.76 3.74
N LEU A 30 3.95 -10.63 3.05
CA LEU A 30 3.87 -10.57 1.59
C LEU A 30 5.03 -11.30 0.92
N ALA A 31 6.25 -11.18 1.46
CA ALA A 31 7.42 -11.91 0.95
C ALA A 31 7.25 -13.42 1.11
N ILE A 32 6.71 -13.87 2.26
CA ILE A 32 6.39 -15.28 2.49
C ILE A 32 5.32 -15.77 1.51
N VAL A 33 4.23 -15.02 1.32
CA VAL A 33 3.18 -15.37 0.35
C VAL A 33 3.76 -15.50 -1.05
N LEU A 34 4.58 -14.54 -1.48
CA LEU A 34 5.19 -14.59 -2.81
C LEU A 34 6.13 -15.80 -2.94
N TYR A 35 6.89 -16.13 -1.89
CA TYR A 35 7.75 -17.32 -1.89
C TYR A 35 6.96 -18.62 -2.04
N PHE A 36 5.79 -18.73 -1.39
CA PHE A 36 4.90 -19.88 -1.56
C PHE A 36 4.25 -19.96 -2.95
N LEU A 37 4.10 -18.84 -3.64
CA LEU A 37 3.57 -18.79 -5.00
C LEU A 37 4.62 -19.15 -6.06
N LEU A 38 5.91 -19.03 -5.73
CA LEU A 38 6.97 -19.44 -6.65
C LEU A 38 7.09 -20.95 -6.73
N PRO A 39 7.34 -21.50 -7.92
CA PRO A 39 7.60 -22.93 -8.08
C PRO A 39 8.89 -23.26 -7.33
N ASN A 40 8.76 -24.02 -6.26
CA ASN A 40 9.88 -24.47 -5.42
C ASN A 40 9.75 -25.95 -5.18
N LYS A 41 10.70 -26.74 -5.69
CA LYS A 41 10.67 -28.20 -5.64
C LYS A 41 10.56 -28.72 -4.21
N SER A 42 11.36 -28.20 -3.29
CA SER A 42 11.34 -28.65 -1.88
C SER A 42 10.01 -28.37 -1.18
N LEU A 43 9.36 -27.26 -1.53
CA LEU A 43 8.07 -26.88 -0.97
C LEU A 43 6.94 -27.72 -1.57
N HIS A 44 7.05 -28.04 -2.87
CA HIS A 44 6.11 -28.90 -3.58
C HIS A 44 6.17 -30.33 -3.01
N ASP A 45 7.37 -30.91 -2.90
CA ASP A 45 7.59 -32.24 -2.31
C ASP A 45 7.04 -32.32 -0.87
N TRP A 46 7.27 -31.29 -0.04
CA TRP A 46 6.71 -31.23 1.30
C TRP A 46 5.17 -31.13 1.30
N GLY A 47 4.60 -30.36 0.39
CA GLY A 47 3.15 -30.20 0.24
C GLY A 47 2.46 -31.50 -0.22
N GLU A 48 3.10 -32.29 -1.09
CA GLU A 48 2.62 -33.62 -1.51
C GLU A 48 2.65 -34.62 -0.35
N MET A 49 3.72 -34.61 0.44
CA MET A 49 3.84 -35.50 1.62
C MET A 49 2.85 -35.12 2.75
N ASN A 50 2.50 -33.85 2.86
CA ASN A 50 1.65 -33.31 3.94
C ASN A 50 0.56 -32.36 3.42
N PRO A 51 -0.40 -32.83 2.60
CA PRO A 51 -1.34 -31.93 1.91
C PRO A 51 -2.25 -31.15 2.86
N MET A 52 -2.70 -31.77 3.96
CA MET A 52 -3.52 -31.08 4.96
C MET A 52 -2.72 -30.00 5.71
N ALA A 53 -1.50 -30.29 6.12
CA ALA A 53 -0.65 -29.32 6.82
C ALA A 53 -0.28 -28.14 5.92
N SER A 54 0.02 -28.39 4.64
CA SER A 54 0.32 -27.37 3.67
C SER A 54 -0.89 -26.45 3.41
N PHE A 55 -2.09 -27.00 3.25
CA PHE A 55 -3.33 -26.25 3.08
C PHE A 55 -3.65 -25.38 4.29
N ILE A 56 -3.54 -25.90 5.51
CA ILE A 56 -3.76 -25.16 6.74
C ILE A 56 -2.75 -24.01 6.86
N LEU A 57 -1.46 -24.28 6.63
CA LEU A 57 -0.40 -23.28 6.70
C LEU A 57 -0.62 -22.13 5.70
N GLN A 58 -0.93 -22.44 4.45
CA GLN A 58 -1.24 -21.45 3.42
C GLN A 58 -2.45 -20.60 3.79
N THR A 59 -3.52 -21.24 4.29
CA THR A 59 -4.73 -20.53 4.73
C THR A 59 -4.44 -19.55 5.87
N ILE A 60 -3.63 -19.97 6.86
CA ILE A 60 -3.23 -19.10 7.98
C ILE A 60 -2.40 -17.90 7.47
N ILE A 61 -1.45 -18.13 6.58
CA ILE A 61 -0.60 -17.07 6.02
C ILE A 61 -1.44 -16.07 5.23
N TYR A 62 -2.36 -16.52 4.38
CA TYR A 62 -3.24 -15.64 3.62
C TYR A 62 -4.18 -14.84 4.52
N ALA A 63 -4.77 -15.48 5.55
CA ALA A 63 -5.61 -14.80 6.52
C ALA A 63 -4.83 -13.74 7.31
N ALA A 64 -3.62 -14.06 7.78
CA ALA A 64 -2.75 -13.13 8.47
C ALA A 64 -2.37 -11.94 7.57
N THR A 65 -2.06 -12.19 6.30
CA THR A 65 -1.74 -11.15 5.31
C THR A 65 -2.92 -10.21 5.10
N LEU A 66 -4.14 -10.74 5.00
CA LEU A 66 -5.36 -9.96 4.85
C LEU A 66 -5.62 -9.08 6.09
N VAL A 67 -5.49 -9.64 7.29
CA VAL A 67 -5.62 -8.88 8.54
C VAL A 67 -4.59 -7.77 8.61
N MET A 68 -3.32 -8.05 8.28
CA MET A 68 -2.26 -7.04 8.27
C MET A 68 -2.48 -5.96 7.21
N ALA A 69 -3.06 -6.30 6.05
CA ALA A 69 -3.47 -5.31 5.05
C ALA A 69 -4.50 -4.33 5.61
N VAL A 70 -5.54 -4.83 6.29
CA VAL A 70 -6.57 -4.00 6.94
C VAL A 70 -5.96 -3.13 8.04
N VAL A 71 -5.11 -3.70 8.90
CA VAL A 71 -4.44 -2.97 9.98
C VAL A 71 -3.51 -1.88 9.43
N SER A 72 -2.73 -2.18 8.40
CA SER A 72 -1.84 -1.21 7.74
C SER A 72 -2.64 -0.08 7.10
N PHE A 73 -3.70 -0.38 6.36
CA PHE A 73 -4.60 0.61 5.80
C PHE A 73 -5.23 1.49 6.87
N TRP A 74 -5.67 0.90 7.99
CA TRP A 74 -6.25 1.62 9.13
C TRP A 74 -5.24 2.54 9.83
N HIS A 75 -3.97 2.14 9.95
CA HIS A 75 -2.90 2.96 10.53
C HIS A 75 -2.46 4.11 9.62
N LEU A 76 -2.50 3.90 8.31
CA LEU A 76 -2.13 4.90 7.31
C LEU A 76 -3.20 5.99 7.13
N MET A 77 -4.44 5.73 7.55
CA MET A 77 -5.49 6.75 7.48
C MET A 77 -5.17 7.93 8.40
N PRO A 78 -5.03 9.16 7.86
CA PRO A 78 -4.67 10.35 8.65
C PRO A 78 -5.84 10.77 9.54
N ARG A 79 -5.98 10.12 10.70
CA ARG A 79 -7.09 10.33 11.65
C ARG A 79 -7.19 11.76 12.17
N LYS A 80 -6.04 12.45 12.36
CA LYS A 80 -6.01 13.81 12.90
C LYS A 80 -6.63 14.82 11.94
N GLN A 81 -6.47 14.65 10.63
CA GLN A 81 -7.02 15.57 9.63
C GLN A 81 -8.51 15.34 9.40
N LEU A 82 -8.96 14.10 9.51
CA LEU A 82 -10.38 13.76 9.48
C LEU A 82 -11.12 14.18 10.76
N SER A 83 -10.41 14.41 11.87
CA SER A 83 -10.97 14.78 13.19
C SER A 83 -10.91 16.27 13.52
N ALA A 84 -10.35 17.11 12.64
CA ALA A 84 -10.18 18.55 12.92
C ALA A 84 -11.51 19.31 13.12
N ASN A 85 -12.65 18.75 12.72
CA ASN A 85 -13.99 19.29 12.95
C ASN A 85 -14.78 18.45 13.97
N LYS A 86 -14.39 18.54 15.24
CA LYS A 86 -15.11 17.88 16.36
C LYS A 86 -16.49 18.48 16.68
N GLY A 87 -16.90 19.55 16.03
CA GLY A 87 -18.15 20.29 16.33
C GLY A 87 -19.39 19.87 15.53
N GLU A 88 -19.26 19.31 14.37
CA GLU A 88 -20.40 18.95 13.53
C GLU A 88 -20.68 17.46 13.60
N LYS A 89 -21.89 17.08 14.08
CA LYS A 89 -22.41 15.71 13.99
C LYS A 89 -22.35 15.26 12.52
N ARG A 90 -21.32 14.50 12.14
CA ARG A 90 -21.15 13.97 10.79
C ARG A 90 -22.38 13.15 10.39
N LYS A 91 -23.23 13.69 9.53
CA LYS A 91 -24.27 12.89 8.86
C LYS A 91 -23.56 11.84 8.00
N LYS A 92 -23.75 10.56 8.35
CA LYS A 92 -23.25 9.42 7.57
C LYS A 92 -23.72 9.59 6.12
N GLY A 93 -22.80 9.76 5.18
CA GLY A 93 -23.11 9.93 3.75
C GLY A 93 -22.64 11.26 3.13
N GLN A 94 -22.40 12.32 3.90
CA GLN A 94 -21.95 13.59 3.33
C GLN A 94 -20.56 13.51 2.67
N TRP A 95 -19.72 12.58 3.11
CA TRP A 95 -18.41 12.34 2.49
C TRP A 95 -18.54 11.77 1.07
N VAL A 96 -19.50 10.87 0.83
CA VAL A 96 -19.76 10.30 -0.50
C VAL A 96 -20.26 11.38 -1.46
N LEU A 97 -21.23 12.19 -1.02
CA LEU A 97 -21.76 13.30 -1.82
C LEU A 97 -20.66 14.34 -2.17
N ARG A 98 -19.73 14.60 -1.26
CA ARG A 98 -18.60 15.51 -1.50
C ARG A 98 -17.64 14.93 -2.53
N ILE A 99 -17.29 13.65 -2.43
CA ILE A 99 -16.46 12.95 -3.42
C ILE A 99 -17.14 13.01 -4.79
N LEU A 100 -18.44 12.72 -4.87
CA LEU A 100 -19.21 12.77 -6.11
C LEU A 100 -19.24 14.18 -6.73
N ARG A 101 -19.39 15.23 -5.90
CA ARG A 101 -19.37 16.63 -6.36
C ARG A 101 -18.04 17.04 -6.95
N HIS A 102 -16.92 16.54 -6.42
CA HIS A 102 -15.56 16.86 -6.86
C HIS A 102 -14.88 15.69 -7.57
N LEU A 103 -15.69 14.80 -8.18
CA LEU A 103 -15.23 13.54 -8.79
C LEU A 103 -14.09 13.75 -9.80
N GLY A 104 -14.20 14.77 -10.66
CA GLY A 104 -13.17 15.08 -11.65
C GLY A 104 -11.80 15.36 -11.06
N GLY A 105 -11.73 16.16 -10.00
CA GLY A 105 -10.47 16.42 -9.29
C GLY A 105 -9.90 15.20 -8.57
N PHE A 106 -10.78 14.39 -7.95
CA PHE A 106 -10.37 13.15 -7.32
C PHE A 106 -9.82 12.14 -8.34
N LEU A 107 -10.52 11.97 -9.47
CA LEU A 107 -10.06 11.07 -10.54
C LEU A 107 -8.73 11.51 -11.13
N MET A 108 -8.56 12.80 -11.38
CA MET A 108 -7.30 13.33 -11.93
C MET A 108 -6.14 13.15 -10.95
N THR A 109 -6.33 13.47 -9.67
CA THR A 109 -5.29 13.26 -8.65
C THR A 109 -5.00 11.78 -8.42
N GLY A 110 -6.04 10.93 -8.39
CA GLY A 110 -5.91 9.49 -8.28
C GLY A 110 -5.14 8.90 -9.46
N PHE A 111 -5.50 9.28 -10.70
CA PHE A 111 -4.84 8.82 -11.91
C PHE A 111 -3.34 9.21 -11.95
N LEU A 112 -3.03 10.48 -11.70
CA LEU A 112 -1.64 10.94 -11.63
C LEU A 112 -0.86 10.24 -10.51
N GLY A 113 -1.49 10.06 -9.35
CA GLY A 113 -0.89 9.36 -8.22
C GLY A 113 -0.60 7.89 -8.53
N ILE A 114 -1.54 7.19 -9.18
CA ILE A 114 -1.36 5.80 -9.61
C ILE A 114 -0.24 5.69 -10.64
N MET A 115 -0.15 6.62 -11.60
CA MET A 115 0.94 6.64 -12.57
C MET A 115 2.31 6.78 -11.89
N ILE A 116 2.45 7.72 -10.96
CA ILE A 116 3.71 7.95 -10.24
C ILE A 116 4.07 6.72 -9.37
N VAL A 117 3.10 6.22 -8.61
CA VAL A 117 3.29 5.02 -7.76
C VAL A 117 3.57 3.79 -8.62
N GLY A 118 2.90 3.64 -9.77
CA GLY A 118 3.14 2.55 -10.71
C GLY A 118 4.58 2.53 -11.23
N ILE A 119 5.10 3.67 -11.67
CA ILE A 119 6.50 3.80 -12.11
C ILE A 119 7.48 3.48 -10.96
N ALA A 120 7.24 4.06 -9.78
CA ALA A 120 8.08 3.80 -8.60
C ALA A 120 8.05 2.32 -8.20
N THR A 121 6.88 1.69 -8.21
CA THR A 121 6.69 0.26 -7.93
C THR A 121 7.42 -0.61 -8.95
N PHE A 122 7.32 -0.28 -10.24
CA PHE A 122 8.02 -1.01 -11.30
C PHE A 122 9.53 -0.97 -11.11
N ILE A 123 10.10 0.21 -10.84
CA ILE A 123 11.54 0.36 -10.57
C ILE A 123 11.95 -0.42 -9.32
N ALA A 124 11.17 -0.33 -8.24
CA ALA A 124 11.44 -1.06 -7.00
C ALA A 124 11.34 -2.59 -7.16
N ALA A 125 10.50 -3.08 -8.07
CA ALA A 125 10.30 -4.49 -8.33
C ALA A 125 11.39 -5.11 -9.23
N LEU A 126 12.16 -4.33 -9.98
CA LEU A 126 13.17 -4.85 -10.91
C LEU A 126 14.14 -5.86 -10.27
N PRO A 127 14.75 -5.61 -9.09
CA PRO A 127 15.62 -6.59 -8.46
C PRO A 127 14.92 -7.92 -8.16
N SER A 128 13.67 -7.86 -7.69
CA SER A 128 12.86 -9.05 -7.41
C SER A 128 12.54 -9.82 -8.69
N ILE A 129 12.19 -9.14 -9.77
CA ILE A 129 11.89 -9.75 -11.08
C ILE A 129 13.12 -10.47 -11.62
N ILE A 130 14.30 -9.85 -11.54
CA ILE A 130 15.56 -10.45 -11.98
C ILE A 130 15.85 -11.77 -11.22
N LEU A 131 15.67 -11.75 -9.90
CA LEU A 131 15.89 -12.93 -9.07
C LEU A 131 14.85 -14.03 -9.35
N ILE A 132 13.58 -13.69 -9.57
CA ILE A 132 12.54 -14.65 -9.97
C ILE A 132 12.89 -15.30 -11.30
N ILE A 133 13.29 -14.51 -12.28
CA ILE A 133 13.72 -15.02 -13.60
C ILE A 133 14.92 -15.93 -13.45
N ALA A 134 15.93 -15.57 -12.68
CA ALA A 134 17.10 -16.40 -12.41
C ALA A 134 16.72 -17.74 -11.77
N GLN A 135 15.77 -17.74 -10.82
CA GLN A 135 15.27 -18.97 -10.19
C GLN A 135 14.54 -19.86 -11.19
N LEU A 136 13.68 -19.28 -12.04
CA LEU A 136 12.95 -20.03 -13.07
C LEU A 136 13.92 -20.68 -14.08
N TYR A 137 14.92 -19.93 -14.55
CA TYR A 137 15.93 -20.49 -15.46
C TYR A 137 16.75 -21.61 -14.82
N SER A 138 17.11 -21.46 -13.54
CA SER A 138 17.82 -22.53 -12.82
C SER A 138 16.97 -23.81 -12.71
N GLN A 139 15.65 -23.69 -12.52
CA GLN A 139 14.76 -24.84 -12.47
C GLN A 139 14.59 -25.50 -13.85
N LEU A 140 14.48 -24.71 -14.92
CA LEU A 140 14.44 -25.20 -16.29
C LEU A 140 15.73 -25.94 -16.65
N GLY A 141 16.90 -25.38 -16.32
CA GLY A 141 18.18 -26.03 -16.53
C GLY A 141 18.29 -27.39 -15.79
N ALA A 142 17.80 -27.43 -14.54
CA ALA A 142 17.75 -28.69 -13.79
C ALA A 142 16.86 -29.76 -14.45
N LEU A 143 15.78 -29.37 -15.12
CA LEU A 143 14.92 -30.29 -15.90
C LEU A 143 15.61 -30.78 -17.18
N GLU A 144 16.50 -29.97 -17.76
CA GLU A 144 17.28 -30.31 -18.95
C GLU A 144 18.57 -31.12 -18.62
N GLY A 145 18.79 -31.40 -17.32
CA GLY A 145 19.93 -32.22 -16.85
C GLY A 145 21.17 -31.38 -16.51
N ASP A 146 21.08 -30.07 -16.42
CA ASP A 146 22.16 -29.22 -15.96
C ASP A 146 22.27 -29.31 -14.42
N PRO A 147 23.40 -29.78 -13.85
CA PRO A 147 23.59 -29.93 -12.43
C PRO A 147 23.83 -28.57 -11.68
N LEU A 148 23.93 -27.45 -12.38
CA LEU A 148 24.15 -26.14 -11.81
C LEU A 148 22.87 -25.59 -11.19
N GLY A 149 22.50 -26.12 -10.02
CA GLY A 149 21.43 -25.56 -9.20
C GLY A 149 21.77 -24.14 -8.66
N VAL A 150 20.76 -23.45 -8.16
CA VAL A 150 20.97 -22.14 -7.49
C VAL A 150 21.89 -22.30 -6.27
N PRO A 151 22.85 -21.39 -6.06
CA PRO A 151 23.69 -21.39 -4.86
C PRO A 151 22.86 -21.33 -3.58
N GLY A 152 23.32 -21.97 -2.49
CA GLY A 152 22.57 -22.04 -1.22
C GLY A 152 22.22 -20.69 -0.59
N TYR A 153 22.97 -19.62 -0.91
CA TYR A 153 22.67 -18.25 -0.44
C TYR A 153 21.55 -17.56 -1.23
N PHE A 154 21.10 -18.14 -2.34
CA PHE A 154 20.13 -17.51 -3.24
C PHE A 154 18.75 -17.35 -2.57
N THR A 155 18.29 -18.37 -1.88
CA THR A 155 16.99 -18.32 -1.18
C THR A 155 16.92 -17.22 -0.11
N PRO A 156 17.88 -17.08 0.83
CA PRO A 156 17.87 -15.98 1.77
C PRO A 156 18.02 -14.61 1.11
N LEU A 157 18.81 -14.50 0.03
CA LEU A 157 18.92 -13.26 -0.75
C LEU A 157 17.57 -12.86 -1.36
N LEU A 158 16.87 -13.79 -1.96
CA LEU A 158 15.57 -13.59 -2.56
C LEU A 158 14.54 -13.09 -1.51
N PHE A 159 14.54 -13.67 -0.31
CA PHE A 159 13.69 -13.20 0.78
C PHE A 159 13.98 -11.77 1.19
N VAL A 160 15.24 -11.42 1.38
CA VAL A 160 15.65 -10.06 1.75
C VAL A 160 15.23 -9.05 0.70
N VAL A 161 15.46 -9.37 -0.58
CA VAL A 161 15.06 -8.50 -1.69
C VAL A 161 13.55 -8.34 -1.78
N PHE A 162 12.77 -9.41 -1.56
CA PHE A 162 11.31 -9.30 -1.52
C PHE A 162 10.82 -8.41 -0.39
N ILE A 163 11.35 -8.56 0.82
CA ILE A 163 10.98 -7.70 1.96
C ILE A 163 11.25 -6.23 1.64
N ILE A 164 12.43 -5.91 1.10
CA ILE A 164 12.79 -4.53 0.73
C ILE A 164 11.86 -4.01 -0.36
N THR A 165 11.59 -4.80 -1.39
CA THR A 165 10.69 -4.44 -2.49
C THR A 165 9.29 -4.15 -1.96
N PHE A 166 8.72 -5.03 -1.13
CA PHE A 166 7.39 -4.80 -0.57
C PHE A 166 7.34 -3.60 0.36
N LEU A 167 8.39 -3.35 1.16
CA LEU A 167 8.46 -2.13 1.97
C LEU A 167 8.41 -0.87 1.09
N LEU A 168 9.17 -0.81 0.01
CA LEU A 168 9.17 0.33 -0.91
C LEU A 168 7.79 0.52 -1.55
N ILE A 169 7.14 -0.56 -2.00
CA ILE A 169 5.79 -0.53 -2.57
C ILE A 169 4.77 -0.02 -1.54
N LEU A 170 4.82 -0.53 -0.31
CA LEU A 170 3.91 -0.13 0.76
C LEU A 170 4.07 1.36 1.11
N TYR A 171 5.30 1.88 1.14
CA TYR A 171 5.53 3.31 1.36
C TYR A 171 5.06 4.16 0.18
N ALA A 172 5.24 3.71 -1.06
CA ALA A 172 4.70 4.39 -2.24
C ALA A 172 3.16 4.45 -2.23
N LEU A 173 2.50 3.35 -1.87
CA LEU A 173 1.04 3.30 -1.70
C LEU A 173 0.56 4.19 -0.54
N SER A 174 1.31 4.25 0.55
CA SER A 174 1.03 5.14 1.68
C SER A 174 1.05 6.60 1.27
N TRP A 175 2.02 7.00 0.45
CA TRP A 175 2.11 8.35 -0.11
C TRP A 175 0.87 8.69 -0.96
N LEU A 176 0.39 7.75 -1.79
CA LEU A 176 -0.84 7.92 -2.57
C LEU A 176 -2.06 8.14 -1.64
N GLY A 177 -2.20 7.31 -0.61
CA GLY A 177 -3.29 7.43 0.37
C GLY A 177 -3.30 8.78 1.08
N ILE A 178 -2.13 9.28 1.49
CA ILE A 178 -1.95 10.59 2.10
C ILE A 178 -2.32 11.69 1.11
N SER A 179 -1.89 11.60 -0.15
CA SER A 179 -2.22 12.59 -1.19
C SER A 179 -3.73 12.72 -1.40
N LEU A 180 -4.46 11.60 -1.47
CA LEU A 180 -5.92 11.59 -1.60
C LEU A 180 -6.61 12.16 -0.37
N ALA A 181 -6.10 11.89 0.84
CA ALA A 181 -6.65 12.44 2.08
C ALA A 181 -6.49 13.97 2.15
N TYR A 182 -5.34 14.51 1.73
CA TYR A 182 -5.14 15.96 1.63
C TYR A 182 -6.06 16.61 0.60
N GLN A 183 -6.27 15.96 -0.53
CA GLN A 183 -7.21 16.42 -1.55
C GLN A 183 -8.63 16.52 -0.97
N TYR A 184 -9.06 15.49 -0.22
CA TYR A 184 -10.36 15.51 0.45
C TYR A 184 -10.47 16.69 1.45
N GLY A 185 -9.46 16.92 2.27
CA GLY A 185 -9.41 18.04 3.20
C GLY A 185 -9.50 19.40 2.50
N SER A 186 -8.81 19.57 1.37
CA SER A 186 -8.87 20.78 0.57
C SER A 186 -10.29 21.07 0.05
N TYR A 187 -10.99 20.08 -0.45
CA TYR A 187 -12.38 20.24 -0.91
C TYR A 187 -13.34 20.53 0.24
N GLN A 188 -13.08 19.99 1.43
CA GLN A 188 -13.85 20.33 2.60
C GLN A 188 -13.75 21.83 2.94
N MET A 189 -12.54 22.39 2.94
CA MET A 189 -12.33 23.81 3.20
C MET A 189 -13.01 24.71 2.16
N ILE A 190 -12.91 24.36 0.87
CA ILE A 190 -13.58 25.10 -0.21
C ILE A 190 -15.10 25.10 -0.05
N ASP A 191 -15.70 23.98 0.32
CA ASP A 191 -17.15 23.91 0.55
C ASP A 191 -17.59 24.73 1.75
N GLU A 192 -16.78 24.77 2.82
CA GLU A 192 -17.04 25.59 4.01
C GLU A 192 -16.93 27.09 3.72
N GLU A 193 -15.92 27.51 2.95
CA GLU A 193 -15.76 28.90 2.53
C GLU A 193 -16.94 29.37 1.67
N LYS A 194 -17.36 28.58 0.71
CA LYS A 194 -18.54 28.89 -0.14
C LYS A 194 -19.84 29.02 0.68
N LYS A 195 -19.96 28.20 1.74
CA LYS A 195 -21.12 28.29 2.63
C LYS A 195 -21.10 29.59 3.42
N LYS A 196 -19.97 29.97 4.00
CA LYS A 196 -19.79 31.25 4.72
C LYS A 196 -20.03 32.46 3.83
N GLN A 197 -19.56 32.44 2.57
CA GLN A 197 -19.81 33.52 1.63
C GLN A 197 -21.31 33.72 1.38
N LYS A 198 -22.06 32.63 1.13
CA LYS A 198 -23.51 32.70 0.93
C LYS A 198 -24.26 33.19 2.16
N GLU A 199 -23.84 32.82 3.38
CA GLU A 199 -24.42 33.28 4.63
C GLU A 199 -24.18 34.79 4.78
N ASN A 200 -23.00 35.31 4.47
CA ASN A 200 -22.66 36.71 4.51
C ASN A 200 -23.43 37.53 3.45
N GLU A 201 -23.58 37.02 2.25
CA GLU A 201 -24.38 37.65 1.18
C GLU A 201 -25.86 37.75 1.60
N GLN A 202 -26.43 36.75 2.24
CA GLN A 202 -27.81 36.76 2.71
C GLN A 202 -28.00 37.79 3.86
N MET A 203 -27.02 37.91 4.76
CA MET A 203 -27.06 38.91 5.83
C MET A 203 -26.90 40.35 5.32
N GLY A 204 -26.10 40.57 4.28
CA GLY A 204 -25.94 41.86 3.61
C GLY A 204 -27.16 42.32 2.79
N LEU A 205 -28.03 41.40 2.36
CA LEU A 205 -29.29 41.73 1.67
C LEU A 205 -30.45 42.04 2.63
N GLN A 206 -30.29 41.86 3.93
CA GLN A 206 -31.30 42.14 4.95
C GLN A 206 -31.10 43.48 5.63
N GLN A 207 -30.09 44.27 5.26
CA GLN A 207 -29.83 45.66 5.67
C GLN A 207 -30.25 46.64 4.58
#